data_72d9006d30e7a18db31b793524c506d0
#
_entry.id   72d9006d30e7a18db31b793524c506d0
#
_cell.length_a   1.000
_cell.length_b   1.000
_cell.length_c   1.000
_cell.angle_alpha   90.00
_cell.angle_beta   90.00
_cell.angle_gamma   90.00
#
_symmetry.space_group_name_H-M   'P 1'
#
loop_
_entity.id
_entity.type
_entity.pdbx_description
1 polymer ?
#
loop_
_entity_poly.entity_id
_entity_poly.type
_entity_poly.pdbx_seq_one_letter_code
_entity_poly.pdbx_strand_id
1 'polypeptide(L)'
;DFPFVFTNGAMAAHVEVDIETGFVKVLHFWAVEDCGRVINPLLVDEQIRGGVVQGIGGALYEECHYSPDGQFLNATMADYMVPMASEMPEITIAHIETPTKTSILGAKGAGEAGTGGAPAAILNAVNDALSPLGASIWQMPMTPERILTSLDQADCK
;
A
#
# COMPACT_ATOMS: atom_id res chain seq x y z
N ASP A 1 19.09 23.65 14.33
CA ASP A 1 17.75 23.61 13.74
C ASP A 1 17.71 22.46 12.76
N PHE A 2 16.79 21.51 12.95
CA PHE A 2 16.55 20.45 11.99
C PHE A 2 15.66 21.01 10.87
N PRO A 3 16.09 20.93 9.59
CA PRO A 3 15.25 21.38 8.51
C PRO A 3 14.04 20.44 8.39
N PHE A 4 12.84 20.99 8.54
CA PHE A 4 11.62 20.27 8.20
C PHE A 4 11.49 20.22 6.67
N VAL A 5 11.70 19.04 6.12
CA VAL A 5 11.63 18.79 4.68
C VAL A 5 10.66 17.65 4.45
N PHE A 6 9.51 17.96 3.87
CA PHE A 6 8.44 16.99 3.67
C PHE A 6 8.38 16.58 2.19
N THR A 7 8.42 15.29 1.96
CA THR A 7 7.94 14.71 0.70
C THR A 7 6.41 14.72 0.72
N ASN A 8 5.81 14.72 -0.42
CA ASN A 8 4.36 14.57 -0.57
C ASN A 8 4.06 13.87 -1.89
N GLY A 9 2.87 13.29 -1.99
CA GLY A 9 2.48 12.56 -3.17
C GLY A 9 0.99 12.28 -3.19
N ALA A 10 0.56 11.67 -4.29
CA ALA A 10 -0.79 11.16 -4.46
C ALA A 10 -0.72 9.77 -5.08
N MET A 11 -1.58 8.86 -4.60
CA MET A 11 -1.61 7.49 -5.05
C MET A 11 -3.03 7.06 -5.39
N ALA A 12 -3.15 6.18 -6.37
CA ALA A 12 -4.40 5.55 -6.76
C ALA A 12 -4.16 4.08 -7.09
N ALA A 13 -5.16 3.25 -6.84
CA ALA A 13 -5.15 1.84 -7.15
C ALA A 13 -6.40 1.45 -7.94
N HIS A 14 -6.23 0.50 -8.86
CA HIS A 14 -7.32 -0.20 -9.54
C HIS A 14 -7.29 -1.65 -9.11
N VAL A 15 -8.37 -2.13 -8.52
CA VAL A 15 -8.47 -3.46 -7.96
C VAL A 15 -9.63 -4.24 -8.56
N GLU A 16 -9.53 -5.55 -8.51
CA GLU A 16 -10.60 -6.51 -8.71
C GLU A 16 -10.79 -7.27 -7.41
N VAL A 17 -12.04 -7.37 -6.94
CA VAL A 17 -12.41 -8.14 -5.76
C VAL A 17 -13.29 -9.31 -6.19
N ASP A 18 -12.83 -10.53 -5.98
CA ASP A 18 -13.63 -11.73 -6.16
C ASP A 18 -14.54 -11.92 -4.93
N ILE A 19 -15.82 -11.70 -5.11
CA ILE A 19 -16.81 -11.77 -4.03
C ILE A 19 -17.15 -13.19 -3.59
N GLU A 20 -16.79 -14.21 -4.37
CA GLU A 20 -17.00 -15.61 -3.99
C GLU A 20 -15.85 -16.15 -3.12
N THR A 21 -14.65 -15.65 -3.33
CA THR A 21 -13.45 -16.13 -2.63
C THR A 21 -12.87 -15.10 -1.66
N GLY A 22 -13.23 -13.83 -1.79
CA GLY A 22 -12.68 -12.73 -1.02
C GLY A 22 -11.27 -12.29 -1.47
N PHE A 23 -10.72 -12.84 -2.55
CA PHE A 23 -9.43 -12.44 -3.06
C PHE A 23 -9.47 -11.06 -3.71
N VAL A 24 -8.44 -10.26 -3.42
CA VAL A 24 -8.20 -8.96 -4.04
C VAL A 24 -7.01 -9.06 -4.97
N LYS A 25 -7.21 -8.65 -6.23
CA LYS A 25 -6.15 -8.49 -7.21
C LYS A 25 -5.94 -7.02 -7.49
N VAL A 26 -4.73 -6.53 -7.28
CA VAL A 26 -4.36 -5.18 -7.72
C VAL A 26 -4.01 -5.25 -9.20
N LEU A 27 -4.80 -4.58 -10.02
CA LEU A 27 -4.65 -4.60 -11.48
C LEU A 27 -3.64 -3.55 -11.95
N HIS A 28 -3.67 -2.36 -11.32
CA HIS A 28 -2.74 -1.28 -11.62
C HIS A 28 -2.59 -0.36 -10.40
N PHE A 29 -1.42 0.24 -10.27
CA PHE A 29 -1.13 1.23 -9.23
C PHE A 29 -0.45 2.46 -9.82
N TRP A 30 -0.85 3.64 -9.40
CA TRP A 30 -0.25 4.91 -9.79
C TRP A 30 0.29 5.63 -8.56
N ALA A 31 1.52 6.12 -8.67
CA ALA A 31 2.14 6.96 -7.66
C ALA A 31 2.71 8.22 -8.32
N VAL A 32 2.33 9.38 -7.81
CA VAL A 32 2.93 10.66 -8.17
C VAL A 32 3.59 11.22 -6.93
N GLU A 33 4.89 11.42 -6.97
CA GLU A 33 5.69 11.79 -5.81
C GLU A 33 6.48 13.08 -6.03
N ASP A 34 6.63 13.85 -4.96
CA ASP A 34 7.47 15.02 -4.90
C ASP A 34 8.56 14.84 -3.84
N CYS A 35 9.68 14.29 -4.23
CA CYS A 35 10.89 14.21 -3.40
C CYS A 35 11.85 15.40 -3.61
N GLY A 36 11.32 16.55 -4.03
CA GLY A 36 12.12 17.71 -4.39
C GLY A 36 12.86 17.46 -5.70
N ARG A 37 14.15 17.75 -5.75
CA ARG A 37 14.94 17.43 -6.92
C ARG A 37 15.24 15.93 -7.01
N VAL A 38 14.88 15.32 -8.12
CA VAL A 38 15.21 13.93 -8.42
C VAL A 38 16.70 13.87 -8.83
N ILE A 39 17.54 13.27 -7.98
CA ILE A 39 19.00 13.20 -8.21
C ILE A 39 19.34 12.07 -9.18
N ASN A 40 18.73 10.91 -8.99
CA ASN A 40 18.88 9.76 -9.88
C ASN A 40 17.49 9.15 -10.13
N PRO A 41 16.89 9.42 -11.31
CA PRO A 41 15.53 8.97 -11.60
C PRO A 41 15.35 7.46 -11.42
N LEU A 42 16.27 6.65 -11.95
CA LEU A 42 16.18 5.19 -11.86
C LEU A 42 16.10 4.70 -10.41
N LEU A 43 16.96 5.22 -9.54
CA LEU A 43 16.99 4.80 -8.13
C LEU A 43 15.76 5.30 -7.36
N VAL A 44 15.25 6.48 -7.69
CA VAL A 44 14.04 7.01 -7.04
C VAL A 44 12.81 6.22 -7.47
N ASP A 45 12.68 5.89 -8.76
CA ASP A 45 11.58 5.07 -9.27
C ASP A 45 11.55 3.69 -8.59
N GLU A 46 12.71 3.03 -8.51
CA GLU A 46 12.78 1.71 -7.87
C GLU A 46 12.55 1.77 -6.35
N GLN A 47 12.96 2.84 -5.69
CA GLN A 47 12.64 3.06 -4.28
C GLN A 47 11.13 3.23 -4.05
N ILE A 48 10.47 4.03 -4.88
CA ILE A 48 9.01 4.23 -4.81
C ILE A 48 8.30 2.92 -5.12
N ARG A 49 8.70 2.20 -6.15
CA ARG A 49 8.15 0.90 -6.53
C ARG A 49 8.22 -0.11 -5.38
N GLY A 50 9.39 -0.24 -4.75
CA GLY A 50 9.59 -1.10 -3.59
C GLY A 50 8.72 -0.67 -2.40
N GLY A 51 8.57 0.63 -2.16
CA GLY A 51 7.69 1.17 -1.12
C GLY A 51 6.21 0.85 -1.37
N VAL A 52 5.74 0.99 -2.63
CA VAL A 52 4.37 0.61 -3.02
C VAL A 52 4.12 -0.88 -2.77
N VAL A 53 5.06 -1.75 -3.15
CA VAL A 53 4.96 -3.20 -2.90
C VAL A 53 4.84 -3.51 -1.41
N GLN A 54 5.64 -2.85 -0.57
CA GLN A 54 5.53 -2.97 0.89
C GLN A 54 4.16 -2.52 1.39
N GLY A 55 3.62 -1.43 0.86
CA GLY A 55 2.29 -0.94 1.22
C GLY A 55 1.17 -1.89 0.79
N ILE A 56 1.28 -2.51 -0.39
CA ILE A 56 0.35 -3.56 -0.83
C ILE A 56 0.44 -4.76 0.11
N GLY A 57 1.65 -5.17 0.52
CA GLY A 57 1.87 -6.24 1.49
C GLY A 57 1.12 -6.00 2.79
N GLY A 58 1.30 -4.82 3.40
CA GLY A 58 0.61 -4.45 4.64
C GLY A 58 -0.90 -4.32 4.50
N ALA A 59 -1.39 -3.95 3.31
CA ALA A 59 -2.82 -3.83 3.06
C ALA A 59 -3.55 -5.15 2.86
N LEU A 60 -2.90 -6.16 2.26
CA LEU A 60 -3.57 -7.38 1.78
C LEU A 60 -3.03 -8.69 2.39
N TYR A 61 -1.76 -8.74 2.85
CA TYR A 61 -1.10 -10.01 3.15
C TYR A 61 -0.49 -10.10 4.53
N GLU A 62 0.23 -9.06 4.97
CA GLU A 62 1.14 -9.14 6.11
C GLU A 62 0.42 -8.94 7.44
N GLU A 63 0.45 -9.94 8.31
CA GLU A 63 -0.10 -9.86 9.66
C GLU A 63 0.80 -10.61 10.66
N CYS A 64 1.09 -9.96 11.78
CA CYS A 64 1.80 -10.58 12.90
C CYS A 64 0.83 -11.26 13.86
N HIS A 65 0.96 -12.56 14.04
CA HIS A 65 0.15 -13.34 14.97
C HIS A 65 0.91 -13.62 16.26
N TYR A 66 0.28 -13.34 17.38
CA TYR A 66 0.85 -13.59 18.73
C TYR A 66 -0.06 -14.49 19.52
N SER A 67 0.55 -15.41 20.31
CA SER A 67 -0.15 -16.17 21.33
C SER A 67 -0.56 -15.26 22.51
N PRO A 68 -1.46 -15.73 23.41
CA PRO A 68 -1.88 -14.95 24.57
C PRO A 68 -0.74 -14.56 25.54
N ASP A 69 0.36 -15.33 25.53
CA ASP A 69 1.57 -15.08 26.33
C ASP A 69 2.64 -14.25 25.58
N GLY A 70 2.30 -13.73 24.39
CA GLY A 70 3.15 -12.81 23.62
C GLY A 70 4.18 -13.50 22.72
N GLN A 71 4.09 -14.81 22.51
CA GLN A 71 4.96 -15.52 21.57
C GLN A 71 4.55 -15.18 20.11
N PHE A 72 5.50 -14.75 19.29
CA PHE A 72 5.28 -14.53 17.85
C PHE A 72 5.15 -15.87 17.13
N LEU A 73 4.00 -16.12 16.50
CA LEU A 73 3.64 -17.42 15.97
C LEU A 73 4.05 -17.65 14.51
N ASN A 74 4.07 -16.61 13.68
CA ASN A 74 4.39 -16.68 12.26
C ASN A 74 5.69 -15.94 11.91
N ALA A 75 6.76 -16.28 12.62
CA ALA A 75 8.06 -15.61 12.56
C ALA A 75 8.97 -16.09 11.39
N THR A 76 8.49 -16.94 10.50
CA THR A 76 9.28 -17.47 9.39
C THR A 76 8.68 -17.06 8.05
N MET A 77 9.51 -17.03 6.99
CA MET A 77 9.03 -16.73 5.62
C MET A 77 8.09 -17.81 5.07
N ALA A 78 7.91 -18.94 5.75
CA ALA A 78 6.92 -19.94 5.38
C ALA A 78 5.52 -19.58 5.90
N ASP A 79 5.44 -18.82 6.98
CA ASP A 79 4.19 -18.50 7.68
C ASP A 79 3.81 -17.02 7.57
N TYR A 80 4.81 -16.14 7.44
CA TYR A 80 4.61 -14.69 7.25
C TYR A 80 4.46 -14.39 5.76
N MET A 81 3.28 -13.94 5.37
CA MET A 81 2.94 -13.74 3.95
C MET A 81 3.49 -12.41 3.44
N VAL A 82 4.57 -12.48 2.65
CA VAL A 82 5.12 -11.34 1.90
C VAL A 82 4.65 -11.44 0.45
N PRO A 83 4.25 -10.33 -0.19
CA PRO A 83 3.82 -10.37 -1.59
C PRO A 83 4.96 -10.85 -2.51
N MET A 84 4.63 -11.73 -3.46
CA MET A 84 5.55 -12.21 -4.46
C MET A 84 5.49 -11.36 -5.73
N ALA A 85 6.54 -11.37 -6.52
CA ALA A 85 6.62 -10.58 -7.75
C ALA A 85 5.49 -10.87 -8.76
N SER A 86 4.99 -12.11 -8.79
CA SER A 86 3.88 -12.51 -9.67
C SER A 86 2.52 -11.93 -9.28
N GLU A 87 2.39 -11.44 -8.05
CA GLU A 87 1.16 -10.86 -7.50
C GLU A 87 1.13 -9.33 -7.64
N MET A 88 2.29 -8.75 -7.99
CA MET A 88 2.40 -7.30 -8.07
C MET A 88 1.84 -6.75 -9.38
N PRO A 89 1.13 -5.62 -9.30
CA PRO A 89 0.60 -4.96 -10.47
C PRO A 89 1.68 -4.24 -11.27
N GLU A 90 1.31 -3.75 -12.44
CA GLU A 90 2.07 -2.67 -13.06
C GLU A 90 1.96 -1.41 -12.20
N ILE A 91 3.10 -0.81 -11.88
CA ILE A 91 3.20 0.42 -11.07
C ILE A 91 3.71 1.55 -11.96
N THR A 92 2.83 2.49 -12.26
CA THR A 92 3.18 3.71 -12.99
C THR A 92 3.61 4.80 -12.00
N ILE A 93 4.81 5.34 -12.21
CA ILE A 93 5.38 6.37 -11.35
C ILE A 93 5.54 7.67 -12.15
N ALA A 94 5.22 8.79 -11.52
CA ALA A 94 5.48 10.12 -12.03
C ALA A 94 6.03 11.02 -10.92
N HIS A 95 6.73 12.08 -11.31
CA HIS A 95 7.34 13.01 -10.38
C HIS A 95 6.86 14.43 -10.58
N ILE A 96 6.69 15.13 -9.47
CA ILE A 96 6.62 16.58 -9.40
C ILE A 96 7.86 17.04 -8.64
N GLU A 97 8.57 18.05 -9.13
CA GLU A 97 9.75 18.56 -8.47
C GLU A 97 9.48 19.94 -7.85
N THR A 98 9.40 20.00 -6.52
CA THR A 98 9.43 21.25 -5.76
C THR A 98 10.67 21.29 -4.85
N PRO A 99 11.84 21.71 -5.38
CA PRO A 99 13.09 21.69 -4.64
C PRO A 99 13.02 22.48 -3.34
N THR A 100 13.54 21.89 -2.26
CA THR A 100 13.65 22.60 -0.98
C THR A 100 14.87 23.51 -0.94
N LYS A 101 14.77 24.61 -0.18
CA LYS A 101 15.90 25.52 0.08
C LYS A 101 16.77 25.05 1.26
N THR A 102 16.31 24.04 2.00
CA THR A 102 16.97 23.58 3.24
C THR A 102 17.94 22.43 3.01
N SER A 103 17.98 21.84 1.82
CA SER A 103 19.00 20.88 1.41
C SER A 103 19.88 21.45 0.30
N ILE A 104 21.17 21.03 0.26
CA ILE A 104 22.16 21.54 -0.70
C ILE A 104 21.72 21.28 -2.15
N LEU A 105 21.14 20.10 -2.41
CA LEU A 105 20.72 19.68 -3.74
C LEU A 105 19.25 20.00 -4.04
N GLY A 106 18.50 20.49 -3.08
CA GLY A 106 17.07 20.72 -3.22
C GLY A 106 16.23 19.42 -3.12
N ALA A 107 16.85 18.30 -2.79
CA ALA A 107 16.19 17.03 -2.60
C ALA A 107 15.46 16.95 -1.26
N LYS A 108 14.37 16.19 -1.23
CA LYS A 108 13.59 15.81 -0.03
C LYS A 108 13.74 14.30 0.19
N GLY A 109 13.17 13.76 1.26
CA GLY A 109 13.15 12.33 1.49
C GLY A 109 12.38 11.57 0.42
N ALA A 110 12.85 10.38 0.06
CA ALA A 110 12.17 9.49 -0.90
C ALA A 110 12.06 8.04 -0.37
N GLY A 111 12.72 7.74 0.76
CA GLY A 111 12.83 6.37 1.26
C GLY A 111 11.51 5.68 1.55
N GLU A 112 10.55 6.40 2.11
CA GLU A 112 9.22 5.88 2.47
C GLU A 112 8.09 6.49 1.64
N ALA A 113 8.42 7.26 0.60
CA ALA A 113 7.43 7.94 -0.24
C ALA A 113 6.41 6.95 -0.83
N GLY A 114 6.88 5.85 -1.39
CA GLY A 114 6.01 4.82 -1.96
C GLY A 114 5.13 4.08 -0.93
N THR A 115 5.58 3.96 0.32
CA THR A 115 4.85 3.21 1.35
C THR A 115 3.74 4.05 1.99
N GLY A 116 3.96 5.36 2.15
CA GLY A 116 3.11 6.20 2.99
C GLY A 116 1.64 6.25 2.57
N GLY A 117 1.34 6.28 1.28
CA GLY A 117 -0.01 6.35 0.74
C GLY A 117 -0.58 5.03 0.21
N ALA A 118 0.26 4.03 -0.03
CA ALA A 118 -0.15 2.82 -0.72
C ALA A 118 -1.22 2.00 0.04
N PRO A 119 -1.12 1.75 1.36
CA PRO A 119 -2.17 1.02 2.07
C PRO A 119 -3.52 1.71 1.99
N ALA A 120 -3.55 3.04 2.12
CA ALA A 120 -4.78 3.81 2.05
C ALA A 120 -5.40 3.80 0.63
N ALA A 121 -4.58 3.86 -0.41
CA ALA A 121 -5.05 3.76 -1.79
C ALA A 121 -5.70 2.40 -2.06
N ILE A 122 -5.09 1.31 -1.60
CA ILE A 122 -5.66 -0.05 -1.72
C ILE A 122 -6.96 -0.16 -0.90
N LEU A 123 -6.97 0.30 0.37
CA LEU A 123 -8.16 0.25 1.22
C LEU A 123 -9.35 1.00 0.58
N ASN A 124 -9.09 2.18 0.03
CA ASN A 124 -10.12 2.97 -0.63
C ASN A 124 -10.65 2.28 -1.89
N ALA A 125 -9.77 1.71 -2.72
CA ALA A 125 -10.15 1.00 -3.93
C ALA A 125 -10.99 -0.26 -3.63
N VAL A 126 -10.63 -1.03 -2.59
CA VAL A 126 -11.41 -2.20 -2.15
C VAL A 126 -12.77 -1.76 -1.63
N ASN A 127 -12.85 -0.72 -0.81
CA ASN A 127 -14.14 -0.21 -0.32
C ASN A 127 -15.01 0.36 -1.44
N ASP A 128 -14.42 0.99 -2.45
CA ASP A 128 -15.16 1.44 -3.63
C ASP A 128 -15.76 0.24 -4.39
N ALA A 129 -14.98 -0.83 -4.59
CA ALA A 129 -15.45 -2.06 -5.21
C ALA A 129 -16.57 -2.77 -4.42
N LEU A 130 -16.52 -2.74 -3.08
CA LEU A 130 -17.52 -3.35 -2.20
C LEU A 130 -18.77 -2.49 -2.00
N SER A 131 -18.68 -1.18 -2.23
CA SER A 131 -19.74 -0.19 -2.00
C SER A 131 -21.07 -0.53 -2.69
N PRO A 132 -21.12 -1.02 -3.96
CA PRO A 132 -22.38 -1.41 -4.59
C PRO A 132 -23.11 -2.57 -3.91
N LEU A 133 -22.39 -3.36 -3.11
CA LEU A 133 -22.91 -4.49 -2.33
C LEU A 133 -23.28 -4.09 -0.89
N GLY A 134 -23.11 -2.83 -0.53
CA GLY A 134 -23.37 -2.33 0.83
C GLY A 134 -22.33 -2.78 1.87
N ALA A 135 -21.25 -3.40 1.44
CA ALA A 135 -20.18 -3.87 2.31
C ALA A 135 -19.05 -2.84 2.45
N SER A 136 -18.33 -2.89 3.58
CA SER A 136 -17.15 -2.07 3.81
C SER A 136 -16.21 -2.74 4.80
N ILE A 137 -14.91 -2.50 4.64
CA ILE A 137 -13.86 -3.05 5.51
C ILE A 137 -12.91 -1.93 5.95
N TRP A 138 -12.53 -1.92 7.23
CA TRP A 138 -11.70 -0.88 7.83
C TRP A 138 -10.46 -1.43 8.55
N GLN A 139 -10.30 -2.75 8.52
CA GLN A 139 -9.18 -3.43 9.14
C GLN A 139 -8.24 -4.00 8.08
N MET A 140 -6.96 -3.70 8.19
CA MET A 140 -5.88 -4.30 7.40
C MET A 140 -5.15 -5.38 8.20
N PRO A 141 -4.57 -6.38 7.53
CA PRO A 141 -4.71 -6.68 6.11
C PRO A 141 -6.15 -7.09 5.76
N MET A 142 -6.57 -6.73 4.54
CA MET A 142 -7.90 -7.09 4.02
C MET A 142 -7.86 -8.52 3.46
N THR A 143 -7.75 -9.48 4.39
CA THR A 143 -7.70 -10.90 4.01
C THR A 143 -9.01 -11.37 3.38
N PRO A 144 -8.99 -12.46 2.58
CA PRO A 144 -10.20 -13.05 2.01
C PRO A 144 -11.29 -13.30 3.04
N GLU A 145 -10.93 -13.83 4.21
CA GLU A 145 -11.87 -14.06 5.31
C GLU A 145 -12.56 -12.77 5.78
N ARG A 146 -11.79 -11.67 5.93
CA ARG A 146 -12.35 -10.37 6.35
C ARG A 146 -13.27 -9.77 5.31
N ILE A 147 -12.95 -9.94 4.03
CA ILE A 147 -13.80 -9.47 2.93
C ILE A 147 -15.10 -10.24 2.89
N LEU A 148 -15.06 -11.58 2.92
CA LEU A 148 -16.25 -12.42 2.95
C LEU A 148 -17.12 -12.11 4.17
N THR A 149 -16.52 -11.95 5.35
CA THR A 149 -17.23 -11.55 6.56
C THR A 149 -17.94 -10.20 6.41
N SER A 150 -17.34 -9.23 5.72
CA SER A 150 -17.98 -7.93 5.48
C SER A 150 -19.15 -8.01 4.51
N LEU A 151 -19.08 -8.89 3.51
CA LEU A 151 -20.16 -9.17 2.57
C LEU A 151 -21.35 -9.84 3.27
N ASP A 152 -21.09 -10.88 4.07
CA ASP A 152 -22.13 -11.57 4.85
C ASP A 152 -22.87 -10.62 5.81
N GLN A 153 -22.15 -9.68 6.42
CA GLN A 153 -22.77 -8.66 7.28
C GLN A 153 -23.60 -7.64 6.53
N ALA A 154 -23.32 -7.38 5.27
CA ALA A 154 -24.11 -6.49 4.43
C ALA A 154 -25.42 -7.15 3.98
N ASP A 155 -25.39 -8.43 3.62
CA ASP A 155 -26.57 -9.21 3.20
C ASP A 155 -27.59 -9.41 4.35
N CYS A 156 -27.17 -9.25 5.60
CA CYS A 156 -28.02 -9.36 6.78
C CYS A 156 -28.78 -8.06 7.14
N LYS A 157 -28.60 -6.99 6.37
CA LYS A 157 -29.28 -5.69 6.58
C LYS A 157 -30.37 -5.45 5.57
#